data_d6cc79cfb3673ed2cc6c072761c8b0e0
#
_entry.id   d6cc79cfb3673ed2cc6c072761c8b0e0
#
_cell.length_a   1.000
_cell.length_b   1.000
_cell.length_c   1.000
_cell.angle_alpha   90.00
_cell.angle_beta   90.00
_cell.angle_gamma   90.00
#
_symmetry.space_group_name_H-M   'P 1'
#
loop_
_entity.id
_entity.type
_entity.pdbx_description
1 polymer ?
#
loop_
_entity_poly.entity_id
_entity_poly.type
_entity_poly.pdbx_seq_one_letter_code
_entity_poly.pdbx_strand_id
1 'polypeptide(L)'
;MKKVIVIGAGPAGMMAAITASKNNNDVILLEANEKLGKKLFITGKGRCNVTNIKDISEFFDYIPGNPHFLYSALYTYTNEDTINFFESQGIKLKAERGGRVFPFSDKSSDIIKGLSNELSKNNVEVKLNSKVTDINLKEGKIESVKVNDEYLLKADYFIIATGGVSYPLTGSKGDGLKFSKKLGHNITELNPSLVPIEIKNNWVKDLSGLTLKNIEISIFDEKVKKPLYKDQGEMLFTSYGVSGPLILKGSRYITNNGNYNINLDLKPALSNEELDKRIQKDFKKFINKDFKNSLDELLPKKLIPIIIELSEISENKKVNEIIKEERKNLVNLIKGIKLKVMKLRPIEEAIVTSGGVDTLEIDPSTMKSKIISNLSFAGEVIDVDAFTGGYNVQIALSTGFLAGSNT
;
A
#
# COMPACT_ATOMS: atom_id res chain seq x y z
N MET A 1 -25.93 -15.72 -24.04
CA MET A 1 -25.24 -15.98 -22.76
C MET A 1 -23.82 -16.39 -23.10
N LYS A 2 -22.81 -15.60 -22.68
CA LYS A 2 -21.40 -15.94 -22.89
C LYS A 2 -20.88 -16.71 -21.69
N LYS A 3 -19.89 -17.58 -21.92
CA LYS A 3 -19.13 -18.19 -20.84
C LYS A 3 -17.94 -17.32 -20.49
N VAL A 4 -17.84 -16.94 -19.22
CA VAL A 4 -16.77 -16.05 -18.71
C VAL A 4 -15.95 -16.80 -17.65
N ILE A 5 -14.64 -16.78 -17.79
CA ILE A 5 -13.71 -17.29 -16.76
C ILE A 5 -13.00 -16.11 -16.10
N VAL A 6 -13.13 -16.01 -14.77
CA VAL A 6 -12.37 -15.07 -13.93
C VAL A 6 -11.27 -15.81 -13.19
N ILE A 7 -10.03 -15.33 -13.28
CA ILE A 7 -8.86 -15.97 -12.70
C ILE A 7 -8.38 -15.16 -11.49
N GLY A 8 -8.52 -15.73 -10.30
CA GLY A 8 -8.17 -15.12 -9.00
C GLY A 8 -9.39 -14.60 -8.26
N ALA A 9 -9.61 -15.07 -7.04
CA ALA A 9 -10.74 -14.72 -6.18
C ALA A 9 -10.32 -13.74 -5.05
N GLY A 10 -9.52 -12.73 -5.39
CA GLY A 10 -9.36 -11.51 -4.62
C GLY A 10 -10.57 -10.57 -4.78
N PRO A 11 -10.59 -9.39 -4.14
CA PRO A 11 -11.73 -8.46 -4.22
C PRO A 11 -12.06 -8.07 -5.66
N ALA A 12 -11.06 -7.86 -6.53
CA ALA A 12 -11.26 -7.54 -7.93
C ALA A 12 -11.95 -8.67 -8.69
N GLY A 13 -11.46 -9.91 -8.56
CA GLY A 13 -12.03 -11.05 -9.26
C GLY A 13 -13.42 -11.43 -8.76
N MET A 14 -13.67 -11.36 -7.45
CA MET A 14 -15.01 -11.59 -6.90
C MET A 14 -16.02 -10.56 -7.43
N MET A 15 -15.65 -9.27 -7.44
CA MET A 15 -16.52 -8.21 -7.98
C MET A 15 -16.72 -8.37 -9.49
N ALA A 16 -15.67 -8.70 -10.25
CA ALA A 16 -15.77 -8.95 -11.69
C ALA A 16 -16.72 -10.12 -12.00
N ALA A 17 -16.62 -11.22 -11.25
CA ALA A 17 -17.48 -12.39 -11.42
C ALA A 17 -18.95 -12.08 -11.08
N ILE A 18 -19.22 -11.37 -9.98
CA ILE A 18 -20.55 -10.91 -9.59
C ILE A 18 -21.15 -10.05 -10.71
N THR A 19 -20.40 -9.08 -11.21
CA THR A 19 -20.90 -8.12 -12.20
C THR A 19 -21.11 -8.77 -13.56
N ALA A 20 -20.19 -9.64 -14.00
CA ALA A 20 -20.34 -10.40 -15.24
C ALA A 20 -21.58 -11.32 -15.20
N SER A 21 -21.86 -11.95 -14.06
CA SER A 21 -23.05 -12.81 -13.90
C SER A 21 -24.35 -11.99 -13.93
N LYS A 22 -24.37 -10.79 -13.33
CA LYS A 22 -25.52 -9.87 -13.41
C LYS A 22 -25.85 -9.45 -14.85
N ASN A 23 -24.90 -9.55 -15.78
CA ASN A 23 -25.08 -9.31 -17.21
C ASN A 23 -25.52 -10.58 -17.98
N ASN A 24 -26.13 -11.56 -17.31
CA ASN A 24 -26.63 -12.81 -17.88
C ASN A 24 -25.53 -13.68 -18.54
N ASN A 25 -24.30 -13.68 -17.99
CA ASN A 25 -23.26 -14.58 -18.42
C ASN A 25 -23.16 -15.81 -17.50
N ASP A 26 -22.69 -16.94 -18.06
CA ASP A 26 -22.29 -18.13 -17.32
C ASP A 26 -20.84 -17.91 -16.80
N VAL A 27 -20.68 -17.77 -15.48
CA VAL A 27 -19.41 -17.33 -14.90
C VAL A 27 -18.77 -18.38 -14.03
N ILE A 28 -17.51 -18.70 -14.32
CA ILE A 28 -16.64 -19.54 -13.49
C ILE A 28 -15.55 -18.67 -12.87
N LEU A 29 -15.45 -18.68 -11.54
CA LEU A 29 -14.38 -18.03 -10.77
C LEU A 29 -13.38 -19.08 -10.30
N LEU A 30 -12.14 -18.99 -10.81
CA LEU A 30 -11.04 -19.91 -10.46
C LEU A 30 -10.14 -19.31 -9.38
N GLU A 31 -9.94 -20.04 -8.29
CA GLU A 31 -9.04 -19.65 -7.20
C GLU A 31 -8.04 -20.78 -6.91
N ALA A 32 -6.75 -20.42 -6.88
CA ALA A 32 -5.67 -21.38 -6.63
C ALA A 32 -5.64 -21.89 -5.17
N ASN A 33 -6.17 -21.11 -4.24
CA ASN A 33 -6.18 -21.44 -2.82
C ASN A 33 -7.46 -22.17 -2.41
N GLU A 34 -7.46 -22.67 -1.17
CA GLU A 34 -8.58 -23.33 -0.51
C GLU A 34 -9.66 -22.35 0.00
N LYS A 35 -9.41 -21.04 -0.08
CA LYS A 35 -10.32 -19.99 0.43
C LYS A 35 -10.30 -18.76 -0.46
N LEU A 36 -11.44 -18.07 -0.54
CA LEU A 36 -11.59 -16.77 -1.18
C LEU A 36 -10.89 -15.67 -0.38
N GLY A 37 -10.37 -14.66 -1.06
CA GLY A 37 -9.94 -13.41 -0.45
C GLY A 37 -8.80 -13.50 0.58
N LYS A 38 -7.86 -14.46 0.47
CA LYS A 38 -6.78 -14.65 1.47
C LYS A 38 -5.98 -13.37 1.75
N LYS A 39 -5.62 -12.59 0.73
CA LYS A 39 -4.93 -11.32 0.92
C LYS A 39 -5.86 -10.29 1.57
N LEU A 40 -7.12 -10.22 1.16
CA LEU A 40 -8.12 -9.34 1.76
C LEU A 40 -8.32 -9.64 3.26
N PHE A 41 -8.27 -10.91 3.65
CA PHE A 41 -8.42 -11.35 5.05
C PHE A 41 -7.39 -10.73 5.97
N ILE A 42 -6.14 -10.54 5.54
CA ILE A 42 -5.06 -10.00 6.37
C ILE A 42 -4.95 -8.46 6.30
N THR A 43 -5.66 -7.81 5.37
CA THR A 43 -5.61 -6.35 5.23
C THR A 43 -6.12 -5.63 6.47
N GLY A 44 -5.60 -4.42 6.72
CA GLY A 44 -6.02 -3.62 7.88
C GLY A 44 -5.80 -4.35 9.22
N LYS A 45 -4.80 -5.21 9.34
CA LYS A 45 -4.52 -6.08 10.51
C LYS A 45 -5.68 -7.03 10.82
N GLY A 46 -6.26 -7.63 9.80
CA GLY A 46 -7.40 -8.57 9.92
C GLY A 46 -8.78 -7.90 10.02
N ARG A 47 -8.84 -6.56 9.89
CA ARG A 47 -10.08 -5.78 9.98
C ARG A 47 -10.68 -5.45 8.61
N CYS A 48 -9.90 -5.47 7.56
CA CYS A 48 -10.19 -5.02 6.20
C CYS A 48 -10.60 -3.54 6.12
N ASN A 49 -9.65 -2.67 5.72
CA ASN A 49 -9.97 -1.31 5.33
C ASN A 49 -10.56 -1.32 3.91
N VAL A 50 -11.89 -1.27 3.81
CA VAL A 50 -12.63 -1.56 2.58
C VAL A 50 -12.53 -0.44 1.57
N THR A 51 -12.68 0.80 2.05
CA THR A 51 -12.64 2.03 1.24
C THR A 51 -12.33 3.24 2.12
N ASN A 52 -12.53 4.45 1.59
CA ASN A 52 -12.42 5.71 2.30
C ASN A 52 -13.68 6.55 2.05
N ILE A 53 -14.11 7.38 3.03
CA ILE A 53 -15.28 8.26 2.91
C ILE A 53 -14.98 9.59 2.23
N LYS A 54 -13.75 9.86 1.83
CA LYS A 54 -13.40 11.07 1.09
C LYS A 54 -14.19 11.16 -0.21
N ASP A 55 -14.37 12.37 -0.71
CA ASP A 55 -14.90 12.57 -2.07
C ASP A 55 -14.04 11.78 -3.07
N ILE A 56 -14.71 11.16 -4.05
CA ILE A 56 -14.02 10.31 -5.03
C ILE A 56 -12.94 11.08 -5.81
N SER A 57 -13.12 12.38 -6.01
CA SER A 57 -12.14 13.24 -6.65
C SER A 57 -10.84 13.38 -5.86
N GLU A 58 -10.88 13.25 -4.53
CA GLU A 58 -9.68 13.29 -3.70
C GLU A 58 -8.88 11.97 -3.73
N PHE A 59 -9.46 10.87 -4.23
CA PHE A 59 -8.76 9.57 -4.29
C PHE A 59 -7.49 9.64 -5.14
N PHE A 60 -7.49 10.46 -6.18
CA PHE A 60 -6.37 10.59 -7.11
C PHE A 60 -5.11 11.16 -6.45
N ASP A 61 -5.23 11.93 -5.38
CA ASP A 61 -4.11 12.44 -4.57
C ASP A 61 -3.41 11.31 -3.79
N TYR A 62 -4.10 10.17 -3.62
CA TYR A 62 -3.60 9.00 -2.90
C TYR A 62 -3.14 7.87 -3.82
N ILE A 63 -3.13 8.09 -5.14
CA ILE A 63 -2.76 7.11 -6.17
C ILE A 63 -1.51 7.63 -6.90
N PRO A 64 -0.30 7.34 -6.41
CA PRO A 64 0.94 7.80 -7.04
C PRO A 64 1.25 7.10 -8.37
N GLY A 65 0.65 5.92 -8.61
CA GLY A 65 0.84 5.12 -9.82
C GLY A 65 -0.34 5.19 -10.78
N ASN A 66 -0.18 5.89 -11.92
CA ASN A 66 -1.17 5.96 -13.01
C ASN A 66 -2.59 6.42 -12.60
N PRO A 67 -2.78 7.50 -11.82
CA PRO A 67 -4.09 7.89 -11.30
C PRO A 67 -5.11 8.13 -12.41
N HIS A 68 -4.72 8.74 -13.54
CA HIS A 68 -5.63 9.07 -14.64
C HIS A 68 -6.24 7.83 -15.32
N PHE A 69 -5.53 6.70 -15.31
CA PHE A 69 -6.06 5.43 -15.82
C PHE A 69 -7.32 4.97 -15.08
N LEU A 70 -7.46 5.34 -13.81
CA LEU A 70 -8.51 4.86 -12.93
C LEU A 70 -9.78 5.74 -12.93
N TYR A 71 -9.83 6.85 -13.71
CA TYR A 71 -11.00 7.74 -13.72
C TYR A 71 -12.30 6.99 -14.00
N SER A 72 -12.37 6.26 -15.11
CA SER A 72 -13.59 5.53 -15.49
C SER A 72 -14.00 4.51 -14.41
N ALA A 73 -13.04 3.75 -13.89
CA ALA A 73 -13.34 2.72 -12.89
C ALA A 73 -13.87 3.33 -11.59
N LEU A 74 -13.20 4.35 -11.05
CA LEU A 74 -13.56 4.97 -9.76
C LEU A 74 -14.87 5.77 -9.83
N TYR A 75 -15.19 6.40 -10.98
CA TYR A 75 -16.46 7.10 -11.14
C TYR A 75 -17.62 6.18 -11.58
N THR A 76 -17.34 5.00 -12.14
CA THR A 76 -18.38 4.01 -12.48
C THR A 76 -18.78 3.19 -11.25
N TYR A 77 -17.86 2.90 -10.34
CA TYR A 77 -18.13 2.21 -9.08
C TYR A 77 -17.38 2.91 -7.95
N THR A 78 -18.08 3.80 -7.29
CA THR A 78 -17.53 4.73 -6.29
C THR A 78 -17.33 4.07 -4.91
N ASN A 79 -16.71 4.80 -4.01
CA ASN A 79 -16.64 4.42 -2.59
C ASN A 79 -18.03 4.38 -1.92
N GLU A 80 -18.97 5.24 -2.33
CA GLU A 80 -20.36 5.18 -1.87
C GLU A 80 -21.05 3.89 -2.36
N ASP A 81 -20.84 3.49 -3.62
CA ASP A 81 -21.33 2.22 -4.13
C ASP A 81 -20.77 1.03 -3.35
N THR A 82 -19.49 1.08 -2.98
CA THR A 82 -18.86 0.06 -2.13
C THR A 82 -19.53 -0.01 -0.76
N ILE A 83 -19.77 1.15 -0.11
CA ILE A 83 -20.47 1.19 1.18
C ILE A 83 -21.87 0.62 1.04
N ASN A 84 -22.64 1.09 0.07
CA ASN A 84 -24.01 0.62 -0.18
C ASN A 84 -24.06 -0.87 -0.51
N PHE A 85 -23.08 -1.40 -1.25
CA PHE A 85 -22.99 -2.83 -1.56
C PHE A 85 -22.92 -3.69 -0.30
N PHE A 86 -22.08 -3.33 0.66
CA PHE A 86 -21.95 -4.12 1.90
C PHE A 86 -23.10 -3.85 2.87
N GLU A 87 -23.55 -2.62 3.01
CA GLU A 87 -24.65 -2.27 3.93
C GLU A 87 -25.99 -2.87 3.48
N SER A 88 -26.25 -2.96 2.17
CA SER A 88 -27.44 -3.63 1.64
C SER A 88 -27.50 -5.12 1.98
N GLN A 89 -26.37 -5.71 2.35
CA GLN A 89 -26.27 -7.11 2.80
C GLN A 89 -26.27 -7.25 4.32
N GLY A 90 -26.57 -6.16 5.04
CA GLY A 90 -26.59 -6.12 6.51
C GLY A 90 -25.21 -6.04 7.18
N ILE A 91 -24.14 -5.79 6.40
CA ILE A 91 -22.79 -5.60 6.92
C ILE A 91 -22.59 -4.12 7.27
N LYS A 92 -22.82 -3.77 8.53
CA LYS A 92 -22.62 -2.39 9.01
C LYS A 92 -21.17 -1.97 8.90
N LEU A 93 -20.94 -0.78 8.37
CA LEU A 93 -19.62 -0.17 8.23
C LEU A 93 -19.45 1.02 9.18
N LYS A 94 -18.21 1.37 9.49
CA LYS A 94 -17.86 2.53 10.32
C LYS A 94 -16.67 3.26 9.70
N ALA A 95 -16.72 4.60 9.74
CA ALA A 95 -15.58 5.44 9.37
C ALA A 95 -14.70 5.72 10.60
N GLU A 96 -13.40 5.66 10.43
CA GLU A 96 -12.40 5.99 11.43
C GLU A 96 -11.53 7.19 11.00
N ARG A 97 -10.64 7.63 11.88
CA ARG A 97 -9.70 8.73 11.62
C ARG A 97 -9.05 8.59 10.24
N GLY A 98 -9.04 9.68 9.46
CA GLY A 98 -8.51 9.72 8.09
C GLY A 98 -9.48 9.17 7.04
N GLY A 99 -10.77 9.04 7.38
CA GLY A 99 -11.82 8.61 6.45
C GLY A 99 -11.83 7.11 6.15
N ARG A 100 -11.03 6.32 6.83
CA ARG A 100 -10.91 4.87 6.59
C ARG A 100 -12.17 4.13 7.00
N VAL A 101 -12.68 3.28 6.11
CA VAL A 101 -13.92 2.51 6.32
C VAL A 101 -13.60 1.06 6.68
N PHE A 102 -14.17 0.59 7.78
CA PHE A 102 -14.03 -0.78 8.28
C PHE A 102 -15.40 -1.40 8.56
N PRO A 103 -15.53 -2.74 8.55
CA PRO A 103 -16.72 -3.37 9.11
C PRO A 103 -16.83 -3.06 10.60
N PHE A 104 -18.07 -2.83 11.07
CA PHE A 104 -18.32 -2.51 12.48
C PHE A 104 -17.83 -3.61 13.43
N SER A 105 -17.86 -4.84 12.98
CA SER A 105 -17.36 -6.03 13.69
C SER A 105 -15.84 -6.09 13.85
N ASP A 106 -15.08 -5.25 13.11
CA ASP A 106 -13.62 -5.32 12.98
C ASP A 106 -13.09 -6.68 12.44
N LYS A 107 -13.90 -7.38 11.63
CA LYS A 107 -13.55 -8.68 11.06
C LYS A 107 -13.57 -8.63 9.53
N SER A 108 -12.43 -8.85 8.90
CA SER A 108 -12.31 -8.96 7.44
C SER A 108 -13.16 -10.12 6.84
N SER A 109 -13.43 -11.15 7.64
CA SER A 109 -14.30 -12.27 7.27
C SER A 109 -15.69 -11.83 6.85
N ASP A 110 -16.23 -10.76 7.43
CA ASP A 110 -17.59 -10.30 7.10
C ASP A 110 -17.62 -9.68 5.70
N ILE A 111 -16.59 -8.96 5.32
CA ILE A 111 -16.43 -8.40 3.96
C ILE A 111 -16.30 -9.53 2.92
N ILE A 112 -15.48 -10.56 3.23
CA ILE A 112 -15.33 -11.73 2.34
C ILE A 112 -16.65 -12.49 2.24
N LYS A 113 -17.36 -12.66 3.35
CA LYS A 113 -18.67 -13.31 3.38
C LYS A 113 -19.70 -12.55 2.52
N GLY A 114 -19.71 -11.22 2.57
CA GLY A 114 -20.57 -10.40 1.72
C GLY A 114 -20.34 -10.66 0.23
N LEU A 115 -19.07 -10.61 -0.20
CA LEU A 115 -18.71 -10.93 -1.59
C LEU A 115 -19.10 -12.38 -1.95
N SER A 116 -18.82 -13.35 -1.07
CA SER A 116 -19.17 -14.76 -1.28
C SER A 116 -20.67 -15.01 -1.41
N ASN A 117 -21.48 -14.34 -0.59
CA ASN A 117 -22.93 -14.43 -0.66
C ASN A 117 -23.47 -13.90 -2.00
N GLU A 118 -22.92 -12.76 -2.49
CA GLU A 118 -23.31 -12.22 -3.79
C GLU A 118 -22.87 -13.12 -4.97
N LEU A 119 -21.70 -13.78 -4.87
CA LEU A 119 -21.31 -14.80 -5.86
C LEU A 119 -22.36 -15.93 -5.94
N SER A 120 -22.74 -16.46 -4.78
CA SER A 120 -23.75 -17.56 -4.70
C SER A 120 -25.12 -17.11 -5.19
N LYS A 121 -25.58 -15.92 -4.81
CA LYS A 121 -26.87 -15.35 -5.21
C LYS A 121 -26.99 -15.14 -6.73
N ASN A 122 -25.85 -14.85 -7.37
CA ASN A 122 -25.78 -14.67 -8.82
C ASN A 122 -25.34 -15.94 -9.56
N ASN A 123 -25.41 -17.12 -8.92
CA ASN A 123 -25.08 -18.43 -9.51
C ASN A 123 -23.66 -18.52 -10.13
N VAL A 124 -22.68 -17.80 -9.59
CA VAL A 124 -21.30 -17.92 -10.04
C VAL A 124 -20.73 -19.28 -9.59
N GLU A 125 -20.19 -20.06 -10.53
CA GLU A 125 -19.49 -21.30 -10.21
C GLU A 125 -18.10 -20.99 -9.63
N VAL A 126 -17.91 -21.18 -8.32
CA VAL A 126 -16.62 -20.95 -7.64
C VAL A 126 -15.84 -22.27 -7.56
N LYS A 127 -14.64 -22.29 -8.15
CA LYS A 127 -13.72 -23.44 -8.09
C LYS A 127 -12.50 -23.06 -7.25
N LEU A 128 -12.45 -23.54 -6.03
CA LEU A 128 -11.27 -23.45 -5.14
C LEU A 128 -10.25 -24.55 -5.50
N ASN A 129 -9.00 -24.39 -5.04
CA ASN A 129 -7.90 -25.30 -5.37
C ASN A 129 -7.74 -25.53 -6.89
N SER A 130 -8.08 -24.52 -7.68
CA SER A 130 -8.11 -24.55 -9.14
C SER A 130 -7.12 -23.55 -9.72
N LYS A 131 -5.85 -23.90 -9.66
CA LYS A 131 -4.76 -23.06 -10.15
C LYS A 131 -4.70 -23.07 -11.67
N VAL A 132 -4.86 -21.91 -12.30
CA VAL A 132 -4.51 -21.76 -13.72
C VAL A 132 -3.00 -21.88 -13.85
N THR A 133 -2.53 -22.79 -14.68
CA THR A 133 -1.12 -23.06 -14.90
C THR A 133 -0.65 -22.61 -16.28
N ASP A 134 -1.54 -22.53 -17.25
CA ASP A 134 -1.25 -22.01 -18.58
C ASP A 134 -2.48 -21.42 -19.29
N ILE A 135 -2.22 -20.61 -20.34
CA ILE A 135 -3.22 -20.01 -21.21
C ILE A 135 -2.89 -20.34 -22.67
N ASN A 136 -3.88 -20.87 -23.40
CA ASN A 136 -3.76 -21.24 -24.81
C ASN A 136 -4.40 -20.17 -25.69
N LEU A 137 -3.62 -19.69 -26.67
CA LEU A 137 -4.08 -18.78 -27.72
C LEU A 137 -4.43 -19.53 -29.00
N LYS A 138 -5.47 -19.04 -29.67
CA LYS A 138 -5.84 -19.40 -31.03
C LYS A 138 -6.31 -18.17 -31.77
N GLU A 139 -5.71 -17.86 -32.92
CA GLU A 139 -6.13 -16.74 -33.77
C GLU A 139 -6.22 -15.39 -33.05
N GLY A 140 -5.25 -15.10 -32.16
CA GLY A 140 -5.20 -13.84 -31.41
C GLY A 140 -6.21 -13.70 -30.25
N LYS A 141 -6.89 -14.80 -29.89
CA LYS A 141 -7.84 -14.89 -28.76
C LYS A 141 -7.44 -15.99 -27.79
N ILE A 142 -7.81 -15.87 -26.55
CA ILE A 142 -7.69 -16.97 -25.59
C ILE A 142 -8.77 -18.01 -25.93
N GLU A 143 -8.36 -19.26 -26.22
CA GLU A 143 -9.25 -20.38 -26.46
C GLU A 143 -9.59 -21.10 -25.16
N SER A 144 -8.58 -21.29 -24.28
CA SER A 144 -8.73 -22.05 -23.05
C SER A 144 -7.66 -21.70 -22.03
N VAL A 145 -7.94 -22.03 -20.78
CA VAL A 145 -6.98 -22.03 -19.68
C VAL A 145 -6.74 -23.45 -19.19
N LYS A 146 -5.49 -23.78 -18.85
CA LYS A 146 -5.10 -25.04 -18.24
C LYS A 146 -5.20 -24.94 -16.74
N VAL A 147 -5.91 -25.85 -16.09
CA VAL A 147 -6.11 -25.85 -14.63
C VAL A 147 -5.41 -27.04 -14.01
N ASN A 148 -4.62 -26.81 -12.99
CA ASN A 148 -3.84 -27.79 -12.20
C ASN A 148 -2.93 -28.70 -13.03
N ASP A 149 -2.58 -28.31 -14.27
CA ASP A 149 -1.91 -29.17 -15.28
C ASP A 149 -2.71 -30.40 -15.73
N GLU A 150 -3.98 -30.50 -15.35
CA GLU A 150 -4.81 -31.68 -15.56
C GLU A 150 -5.80 -31.52 -16.71
N TYR A 151 -6.54 -30.41 -16.76
CA TYR A 151 -7.61 -30.23 -17.74
C TYR A 151 -7.68 -28.80 -18.30
N LEU A 152 -8.38 -28.66 -19.43
CA LEU A 152 -8.60 -27.40 -20.11
C LEU A 152 -10.05 -26.91 -19.88
N LEU A 153 -10.19 -25.62 -19.59
CA LEU A 153 -11.48 -24.92 -19.56
C LEU A 153 -11.54 -23.93 -20.71
N LYS A 154 -12.57 -24.03 -21.54
CA LYS A 154 -12.88 -23.10 -22.63
C LYS A 154 -13.91 -22.09 -22.19
N ALA A 155 -13.79 -20.85 -22.67
CA ALA A 155 -14.76 -19.78 -22.47
C ALA A 155 -14.72 -18.78 -23.63
N ASP A 156 -15.75 -17.94 -23.70
CA ASP A 156 -15.82 -16.85 -24.67
C ASP A 156 -15.01 -15.64 -24.24
N TYR A 157 -14.88 -15.43 -22.90
CA TYR A 157 -14.21 -14.27 -22.33
C TYR A 157 -13.42 -14.61 -21.05
N PHE A 158 -12.35 -13.88 -20.80
CA PHE A 158 -11.45 -14.10 -19.68
C PHE A 158 -11.16 -12.80 -18.92
N ILE A 159 -11.08 -12.88 -17.59
CA ILE A 159 -10.65 -11.76 -16.74
C ILE A 159 -9.50 -12.23 -15.86
N ILE A 160 -8.33 -11.56 -15.94
CA ILE A 160 -7.18 -11.82 -15.06
C ILE A 160 -7.25 -10.85 -13.87
N ALA A 161 -7.42 -11.39 -12.66
CA ALA A 161 -7.56 -10.66 -11.40
C ALA A 161 -6.69 -11.27 -10.28
N THR A 162 -5.50 -11.74 -10.63
CA THR A 162 -4.61 -12.55 -9.77
C THR A 162 -3.81 -11.76 -8.75
N GLY A 163 -3.90 -10.42 -8.76
CA GLY A 163 -3.08 -9.55 -7.92
C GLY A 163 -1.63 -9.43 -8.40
N GLY A 164 -0.78 -8.83 -7.58
CA GLY A 164 0.65 -8.64 -7.84
C GLY A 164 1.52 -9.76 -7.28
N VAL A 165 2.66 -9.38 -6.63
CA VAL A 165 3.65 -10.32 -6.06
C VAL A 165 3.87 -10.13 -4.55
N SER A 166 3.19 -9.17 -3.92
CA SER A 166 3.27 -8.94 -2.48
C SER A 166 2.46 -9.98 -1.71
N TYR A 167 2.95 -10.40 -0.52
CA TYR A 167 2.36 -11.46 0.30
C TYR A 167 2.13 -12.80 -0.46
N PRO A 168 3.16 -13.43 -1.03
CA PRO A 168 3.01 -14.61 -1.91
C PRO A 168 2.34 -15.81 -1.23
N LEU A 169 2.38 -15.90 0.10
CA LEU A 169 1.66 -16.93 0.87
C LEU A 169 0.14 -16.80 0.79
N THR A 170 -0.37 -15.64 0.35
CA THR A 170 -1.81 -15.43 0.11
C THR A 170 -2.26 -15.81 -1.30
N GLY A 171 -1.35 -16.22 -2.16
CA GLY A 171 -1.63 -16.61 -3.56
C GLY A 171 -1.13 -15.61 -4.61
N SER A 172 -0.72 -14.39 -4.22
CA SER A 172 -0.18 -13.37 -5.13
C SER A 172 1.27 -13.69 -5.52
N LYS A 173 1.46 -14.63 -6.46
CA LYS A 173 2.77 -15.12 -6.91
C LYS A 173 3.19 -14.57 -8.28
N GLY A 174 2.43 -13.64 -8.85
CA GLY A 174 2.69 -13.06 -10.15
C GLY A 174 2.31 -13.97 -11.33
N ASP A 175 1.48 -14.98 -11.13
CA ASP A 175 1.10 -15.90 -12.20
C ASP A 175 0.37 -15.15 -13.34
N GLY A 176 -0.55 -14.22 -13.01
CA GLY A 176 -1.22 -13.41 -14.03
C GLY A 176 -0.27 -12.49 -14.79
N LEU A 177 0.80 -11.98 -14.17
CA LEU A 177 1.82 -11.20 -14.86
C LEU A 177 2.59 -12.06 -15.86
N LYS A 178 2.92 -13.31 -15.49
CA LYS A 178 3.55 -14.27 -16.41
C LYS A 178 2.64 -14.59 -17.59
N PHE A 179 1.35 -14.81 -17.33
CA PHE A 179 0.39 -15.05 -18.41
C PHE A 179 0.25 -13.84 -19.32
N SER A 180 0.14 -12.64 -18.76
CA SER A 180 0.04 -11.40 -19.52
C SER A 180 1.28 -11.19 -20.42
N LYS A 181 2.48 -11.45 -19.90
CA LYS A 181 3.71 -11.40 -20.69
C LYS A 181 3.71 -12.42 -21.83
N LYS A 182 3.25 -13.67 -21.57
CA LYS A 182 3.10 -14.71 -22.61
C LYS A 182 2.09 -14.29 -23.70
N LEU A 183 1.05 -13.53 -23.31
CA LEU A 183 0.02 -13.00 -24.20
C LEU A 183 0.47 -11.76 -24.99
N GLY A 184 1.71 -11.30 -24.79
CA GLY A 184 2.30 -10.18 -25.54
C GLY A 184 2.18 -8.83 -24.84
N HIS A 185 1.68 -8.78 -23.60
CA HIS A 185 1.62 -7.54 -22.83
C HIS A 185 2.98 -7.17 -22.22
N ASN A 186 3.25 -5.90 -22.19
CA ASN A 186 4.38 -5.33 -21.44
C ASN A 186 4.06 -5.38 -19.93
N ILE A 187 5.05 -5.82 -19.16
CA ILE A 187 5.00 -5.78 -17.68
C ILE A 187 6.03 -4.76 -17.22
N THR A 188 5.56 -3.70 -16.60
CA THR A 188 6.41 -2.66 -16.02
C THR A 188 7.22 -3.22 -14.85
N GLU A 189 8.30 -2.54 -14.49
CA GLU A 189 9.20 -3.00 -13.42
C GLU A 189 8.44 -3.15 -12.11
N LEU A 190 8.55 -4.32 -11.48
CA LEU A 190 7.90 -4.62 -10.22
C LEU A 190 8.75 -4.11 -9.06
N ASN A 191 8.21 -3.21 -8.27
CA ASN A 191 8.86 -2.63 -7.11
C ASN A 191 8.00 -2.78 -5.85
N PRO A 192 8.63 -2.92 -4.65
CA PRO A 192 7.87 -2.90 -3.41
C PRO A 192 7.26 -1.52 -3.18
N SER A 193 5.96 -1.46 -2.91
CA SER A 193 5.25 -0.25 -2.51
C SER A 193 4.69 -0.42 -1.10
N LEU A 194 4.81 0.63 -0.28
CA LEU A 194 4.38 0.63 1.12
C LEU A 194 5.12 -0.44 1.96
N VAL A 195 6.44 -0.35 1.97
CA VAL A 195 7.33 -1.30 2.61
C VAL A 195 8.23 -0.58 3.64
N PRO A 196 8.68 -1.24 4.73
CA PRO A 196 9.69 -0.68 5.63
C PRO A 196 11.02 -0.43 4.90
N ILE A 197 11.85 0.45 5.48
CA ILE A 197 13.14 0.87 4.93
C ILE A 197 14.25 0.43 5.89
N GLU A 198 15.26 -0.27 5.37
CA GLU A 198 16.49 -0.58 6.11
C GLU A 198 17.42 0.65 6.12
N ILE A 199 18.00 0.94 7.30
CA ILE A 199 18.83 2.12 7.54
C ILE A 199 20.26 1.71 7.87
N LYS A 200 21.25 2.45 7.32
CA LYS A 200 22.67 2.18 7.54
C LYS A 200 23.17 2.61 8.93
N ASN A 201 22.52 3.60 9.56
CA ASN A 201 22.91 4.12 10.86
C ASN A 201 22.74 3.05 11.96
N ASN A 202 23.83 2.61 12.57
CA ASN A 202 23.84 1.50 13.53
C ASN A 202 22.97 1.74 14.77
N TRP A 203 22.91 2.98 15.27
CA TRP A 203 22.12 3.36 16.44
C TRP A 203 20.59 3.19 16.27
N VAL A 204 20.11 3.08 15.03
CA VAL A 204 18.67 2.93 14.74
C VAL A 204 18.07 1.68 15.40
N LYS A 205 18.84 0.58 15.47
CA LYS A 205 18.41 -0.68 16.11
C LYS A 205 18.18 -0.55 17.62
N ASP A 206 18.92 0.35 18.28
CA ASP A 206 18.80 0.60 19.72
C ASP A 206 17.47 1.29 20.04
N LEU A 207 16.85 1.95 19.06
CA LEU A 207 15.52 2.56 19.16
C LEU A 207 14.39 1.61 18.77
N SER A 208 14.63 0.34 18.45
CA SER A 208 13.60 -0.62 18.04
C SER A 208 12.40 -0.62 18.99
N GLY A 209 11.18 -0.51 18.42
CA GLY A 209 9.93 -0.39 19.15
C GLY A 209 9.54 1.05 19.54
N LEU A 210 10.42 2.04 19.39
CA LEU A 210 10.05 3.44 19.62
C LEU A 210 9.19 3.95 18.46
N THR A 211 7.98 4.44 18.80
CA THR A 211 7.12 5.17 17.87
C THR A 211 7.25 6.67 18.12
N LEU A 212 7.60 7.41 17.08
CA LEU A 212 7.55 8.87 17.08
C LEU A 212 6.23 9.35 16.47
N LYS A 213 5.59 10.32 17.12
CA LYS A 213 4.34 10.94 16.67
C LYS A 213 4.57 12.41 16.36
N ASN A 214 3.77 12.95 15.44
CA ASN A 214 3.82 14.36 15.06
C ASN A 214 5.23 14.82 14.64
N ILE A 215 5.94 13.97 13.91
CA ILE A 215 7.23 14.28 13.29
C ILE A 215 7.02 14.58 11.79
N GLU A 216 8.01 15.20 11.17
CA GLU A 216 8.07 15.35 9.72
C GLU A 216 9.25 14.54 9.18
N ILE A 217 9.06 13.89 8.04
CA ILE A 217 10.15 13.32 7.27
C ILE A 217 10.23 13.95 5.89
N SER A 218 11.44 14.06 5.38
CA SER A 218 11.70 14.42 3.99
C SER A 218 12.68 13.42 3.39
N ILE A 219 12.33 12.82 2.25
CA ILE A 219 13.18 11.86 1.53
C ILE A 219 13.86 12.57 0.38
N PHE A 220 15.16 12.46 0.28
CA PHE A 220 15.98 13.06 -0.76
C PHE A 220 16.76 11.98 -1.51
N ASP A 221 16.80 12.07 -2.83
CA ASP A 221 17.85 11.45 -3.63
C ASP A 221 19.09 12.37 -3.56
N GLU A 222 20.27 11.81 -3.36
CA GLU A 222 21.52 12.58 -3.28
C GLU A 222 21.79 13.44 -4.54
N LYS A 223 21.19 13.06 -5.67
CA LYS A 223 21.31 13.77 -6.96
C LYS A 223 20.33 14.94 -7.10
N VAL A 224 19.34 15.06 -6.22
CA VAL A 224 18.23 16.01 -6.37
C VAL A 224 18.14 16.92 -5.14
N LYS A 225 18.09 18.24 -5.36
CA LYS A 225 18.00 19.21 -4.26
C LYS A 225 16.64 19.27 -3.57
N LYS A 226 15.55 18.94 -4.31
CA LYS A 226 14.19 18.95 -3.75
C LYS A 226 13.86 17.58 -3.15
N PRO A 227 13.10 17.55 -2.04
CA PRO A 227 12.63 16.27 -1.51
C PRO A 227 11.71 15.59 -2.52
N LEU A 228 11.88 14.28 -2.69
CA LEU A 228 10.97 13.42 -3.46
C LEU A 228 9.66 13.19 -2.71
N TYR A 229 9.72 13.19 -1.40
CA TYR A 229 8.58 13.02 -0.52
C TYR A 229 8.78 13.84 0.75
N LYS A 230 7.70 14.47 1.24
CA LYS A 230 7.66 15.21 2.50
C LYS A 230 6.26 15.10 3.09
N ASP A 231 6.16 14.64 4.35
CA ASP A 231 4.86 14.52 5.03
C ASP A 231 5.07 14.49 6.55
N GLN A 232 3.99 14.74 7.32
CA GLN A 232 3.97 14.72 8.78
C GLN A 232 3.09 13.57 9.30
N GLY A 233 3.52 12.94 10.42
CA GLY A 233 2.76 11.87 11.03
C GLY A 233 3.54 11.00 11.99
N GLU A 234 3.37 9.68 11.87
CA GLU A 234 3.97 8.69 12.76
C GLU A 234 5.02 7.85 12.03
N MET A 235 6.13 7.57 12.73
CA MET A 235 7.21 6.68 12.31
C MET A 235 7.54 5.71 13.44
N LEU A 236 7.88 4.47 13.10
CA LEU A 236 8.31 3.42 14.02
C LEU A 236 9.75 3.01 13.72
N PHE A 237 10.60 2.99 14.73
CA PHE A 237 11.91 2.34 14.65
C PHE A 237 11.77 0.82 14.81
N THR A 238 12.50 0.08 13.98
CA THR A 238 12.57 -1.38 14.00
C THR A 238 14.03 -1.83 14.23
N SER A 239 14.24 -3.13 14.41
CA SER A 239 15.58 -3.70 14.58
C SER A 239 16.50 -3.55 13.36
N TYR A 240 15.95 -3.23 12.20
CA TYR A 240 16.69 -3.09 10.94
C TYR A 240 16.59 -1.70 10.31
N GLY A 241 15.73 -0.85 10.83
CA GLY A 241 15.51 0.46 10.21
C GLY A 241 14.24 1.14 10.69
N VAL A 242 13.43 1.60 9.75
CA VAL A 242 12.24 2.39 10.03
C VAL A 242 11.01 1.87 9.29
N SER A 243 9.83 2.07 9.89
CA SER A 243 8.52 1.70 9.38
C SER A 243 7.46 2.72 9.85
N GLY A 244 6.20 2.39 9.72
CA GLY A 244 5.08 3.25 10.13
C GLY A 244 4.51 4.05 8.97
N PRO A 245 3.37 4.74 9.16
CA PRO A 245 2.59 5.33 8.08
C PRO A 245 3.39 6.28 7.16
N LEU A 246 4.24 7.14 7.74
CA LEU A 246 5.09 8.05 6.95
C LEU A 246 6.09 7.30 6.07
N ILE A 247 6.77 6.33 6.66
CA ILE A 247 7.82 5.55 5.98
C ILE A 247 7.22 4.69 4.88
N LEU A 248 6.09 4.02 5.15
CA LEU A 248 5.41 3.21 4.16
C LEU A 248 5.00 4.04 2.93
N LYS A 249 4.42 5.22 3.12
CA LYS A 249 4.13 6.13 2.00
C LYS A 249 5.40 6.58 1.29
N GLY A 250 6.40 7.01 2.05
CA GLY A 250 7.67 7.52 1.50
C GLY A 250 8.45 6.46 0.72
N SER A 251 8.36 5.18 1.11
CA SER A 251 9.07 4.08 0.42
C SER A 251 8.70 3.96 -1.06
N ARG A 252 7.49 4.41 -1.45
CA ARG A 252 7.03 4.42 -2.84
C ARG A 252 7.89 5.30 -3.77
N TYR A 253 8.59 6.27 -3.21
CA TYR A 253 9.46 7.19 -3.96
C TYR A 253 10.93 6.76 -3.99
N ILE A 254 11.26 5.59 -3.42
CA ILE A 254 12.60 5.03 -3.37
C ILE A 254 12.67 3.89 -4.39
N THR A 255 13.67 3.95 -5.27
CA THR A 255 13.98 2.88 -6.22
C THR A 255 15.30 2.19 -5.86
N ASN A 256 15.52 0.97 -6.37
CA ASN A 256 16.72 0.19 -6.04
C ASN A 256 18.04 0.80 -6.55
N ASN A 257 17.98 1.78 -7.46
CA ASN A 257 19.14 2.33 -8.16
C ASN A 257 19.59 3.70 -7.64
N GLY A 258 18.99 4.23 -6.55
CA GLY A 258 19.30 5.54 -5.99
C GLY A 258 20.01 5.49 -4.64
N ASN A 259 20.67 6.59 -4.27
CA ASN A 259 21.18 6.83 -2.93
C ASN A 259 20.25 7.81 -2.22
N TYR A 260 19.58 7.35 -1.17
CA TYR A 260 18.58 8.15 -0.50
C TYR A 260 18.96 8.46 0.95
N ASN A 261 18.53 9.62 1.41
CA ASN A 261 18.59 10.04 2.80
C ASN A 261 17.19 10.46 3.24
N ILE A 262 16.84 10.13 4.48
CA ILE A 262 15.65 10.61 5.17
C ILE A 262 16.09 11.65 6.19
N ASN A 263 15.59 12.87 6.07
CA ASN A 263 15.71 13.88 7.11
C ASN A 263 14.50 13.79 8.03
N LEU A 264 14.75 13.64 9.31
CA LEU A 264 13.74 13.53 10.36
C LEU A 264 13.73 14.81 11.21
N ASP A 265 12.63 15.55 11.16
CA ASP A 265 12.34 16.68 12.04
C ASP A 265 11.46 16.20 13.20
N LEU A 266 12.00 16.25 14.42
CA LEU A 266 11.29 15.81 15.63
C LEU A 266 10.30 16.85 16.16
N LYS A 267 10.38 18.11 15.73
CA LYS A 267 9.57 19.23 16.21
C LYS A 267 9.10 20.12 15.02
N PRO A 268 8.34 19.58 14.05
CA PRO A 268 7.98 20.34 12.84
C PRO A 268 7.11 21.56 13.11
N ALA A 269 6.36 21.57 14.22
CA ALA A 269 5.54 22.70 14.61
C ALA A 269 6.30 23.92 15.14
N LEU A 270 7.62 23.77 15.38
CA LEU A 270 8.47 24.85 15.89
C LEU A 270 9.51 25.27 14.84
N SER A 271 9.68 26.56 14.61
CA SER A 271 10.83 27.09 13.88
C SER A 271 12.13 26.84 14.66
N ASN A 272 13.28 27.03 14.02
CA ASN A 272 14.59 26.91 14.69
C ASN A 272 14.69 27.88 15.87
N GLU A 273 14.21 29.11 15.71
CA GLU A 273 14.21 30.15 16.74
C GLU A 273 13.29 29.80 17.91
N GLU A 274 12.11 29.26 17.65
CA GLU A 274 11.17 28.85 18.70
C GLU A 274 11.70 27.62 19.46
N LEU A 275 12.31 26.67 18.75
CA LEU A 275 12.95 25.51 19.39
C LEU A 275 14.17 25.94 20.24
N ASP A 276 14.98 26.88 19.76
CA ASP A 276 16.10 27.42 20.56
C ASP A 276 15.59 28.10 21.84
N LYS A 277 14.54 28.94 21.77
CA LYS A 277 13.90 29.54 22.94
C LYS A 277 13.35 28.47 23.90
N ARG A 278 12.75 27.41 23.38
CA ARG A 278 12.25 26.30 24.20
C ARG A 278 13.40 25.58 24.91
N ILE A 279 14.48 25.26 24.23
CA ILE A 279 15.67 24.62 24.82
C ILE A 279 16.28 25.55 25.90
N GLN A 280 16.39 26.84 25.65
CA GLN A 280 16.87 27.79 26.65
C GLN A 280 16.00 27.82 27.92
N LYS A 281 14.66 27.73 27.76
CA LYS A 281 13.73 27.66 28.89
C LYS A 281 13.96 26.38 29.70
N ASP A 282 14.08 25.23 29.01
CA ASP A 282 14.29 23.94 29.68
C ASP A 282 15.67 23.91 30.35
N PHE A 283 16.71 24.48 29.75
CA PHE A 283 18.06 24.60 30.34
C PHE A 283 18.09 25.49 31.56
N LYS A 284 17.33 26.60 31.62
CA LYS A 284 17.20 27.43 32.84
C LYS A 284 16.59 26.62 34.00
N LYS A 285 15.62 25.73 33.70
CA LYS A 285 15.01 24.87 34.70
C LYS A 285 15.99 23.82 35.25
N PHE A 286 16.91 23.35 34.41
CA PHE A 286 17.87 22.30 34.72
C PHE A 286 19.32 22.79 34.84
N ILE A 287 19.52 24.04 35.17
CA ILE A 287 20.80 24.78 35.06
C ILE A 287 22.01 24.08 35.73
N ASN A 288 21.77 23.35 36.83
CA ASN A 288 22.83 22.66 37.58
C ASN A 288 22.90 21.15 37.25
N LYS A 289 22.08 20.65 36.33
CA LYS A 289 22.11 19.24 35.95
C LYS A 289 23.13 18.99 34.83
N ASP A 290 23.54 17.74 34.70
CA ASP A 290 24.28 17.29 33.55
C ASP A 290 23.40 17.27 32.30
N PHE A 291 23.97 17.47 31.13
CA PHE A 291 23.26 17.56 29.86
C PHE A 291 22.33 16.34 29.61
N LYS A 292 22.81 15.13 29.94
CA LYS A 292 22.02 13.89 29.84
C LYS A 292 20.68 13.91 30.59
N ASN A 293 20.56 14.76 31.61
CA ASN A 293 19.37 14.86 32.45
C ASN A 293 18.51 16.11 32.13
N SER A 294 18.77 16.78 31.00
CA SER A 294 18.11 18.05 30.66
C SER A 294 17.12 17.97 29.49
N LEU A 295 17.03 16.82 28.80
CA LEU A 295 16.22 16.64 27.59
C LEU A 295 14.90 15.88 27.81
N ASP A 296 14.59 15.45 29.03
CA ASP A 296 13.44 14.61 29.34
C ASP A 296 12.07 15.25 28.99
N GLU A 297 11.96 16.59 29.05
CA GLU A 297 10.73 17.31 28.71
C GLU A 297 10.61 17.59 27.22
N LEU A 298 11.69 17.40 26.46
CA LEU A 298 11.76 17.69 25.03
C LEU A 298 11.66 16.44 24.15
N LEU A 299 12.29 15.33 24.56
CA LEU A 299 12.47 14.12 23.77
C LEU A 299 12.01 12.86 24.51
N PRO A 300 11.60 11.81 23.79
CA PRO A 300 11.37 10.49 24.37
C PRO A 300 12.65 9.94 25.03
N LYS A 301 12.53 9.39 26.23
CA LYS A 301 13.69 8.89 27.00
C LYS A 301 14.63 7.99 26.22
N LYS A 302 14.09 7.07 25.39
CA LYS A 302 14.87 6.14 24.58
C LYS A 302 15.70 6.83 23.50
N LEU A 303 15.30 8.03 23.06
CA LEU A 303 15.99 8.80 22.02
C LEU A 303 17.10 9.69 22.60
N ILE A 304 17.04 10.07 23.88
CA ILE A 304 17.97 11.00 24.51
C ILE A 304 19.43 10.56 24.39
N PRO A 305 19.83 9.32 24.69
CA PRO A 305 21.22 8.90 24.55
C PRO A 305 21.76 9.07 23.13
N ILE A 306 20.94 8.78 22.12
CA ILE A 306 21.32 8.93 20.71
C ILE A 306 21.50 10.41 20.33
N ILE A 307 20.60 11.29 20.80
CA ILE A 307 20.73 12.74 20.56
C ILE A 307 21.98 13.30 21.23
N ILE A 308 22.32 12.83 22.42
CA ILE A 308 23.55 13.24 23.11
C ILE A 308 24.77 12.82 22.29
N GLU A 309 24.85 11.58 21.87
CA GLU A 309 25.93 11.06 21.02
C GLU A 309 26.06 11.88 19.72
N LEU A 310 24.94 12.09 19.01
CA LEU A 310 24.93 12.82 17.73
C LEU A 310 25.16 14.34 17.89
N SER A 311 24.96 14.92 19.08
CA SER A 311 25.18 16.33 19.33
C SER A 311 26.65 16.68 19.58
N GLU A 312 27.47 15.65 19.83
CA GLU A 312 28.90 15.81 20.22
C GLU A 312 29.10 16.62 21.52
N ILE A 313 28.02 16.89 22.27
CA ILE A 313 28.09 17.53 23.58
C ILE A 313 28.32 16.45 24.65
N SER A 314 29.35 16.61 25.50
CA SER A 314 29.61 15.66 26.57
C SER A 314 28.39 15.46 27.46
N GLU A 315 28.02 14.20 27.70
CA GLU A 315 26.85 13.82 28.52
C GLU A 315 26.88 14.37 29.94
N ASN A 316 28.12 14.54 30.50
CA ASN A 316 28.36 15.01 31.83
C ASN A 316 28.63 16.53 31.89
N LYS A 317 28.61 17.25 30.76
CA LYS A 317 28.74 18.71 30.70
C LYS A 317 27.56 19.34 31.44
N LYS A 318 27.84 20.31 32.30
CA LYS A 318 26.79 21.07 33.01
C LYS A 318 26.00 21.91 32.00
N VAL A 319 24.68 21.97 32.19
CA VAL A 319 23.80 22.72 31.29
C VAL A 319 24.17 24.20 31.17
N ASN A 320 24.65 24.82 32.26
CA ASN A 320 25.11 26.20 32.27
C ASN A 320 26.45 26.44 31.52
N GLU A 321 27.18 25.38 31.19
CA GLU A 321 28.42 25.42 30.42
C GLU A 321 28.19 25.23 28.92
N ILE A 322 26.98 24.89 28.50
CA ILE A 322 26.64 24.71 27.09
C ILE A 322 26.62 26.05 26.39
N ILE A 323 27.55 26.21 25.44
CA ILE A 323 27.70 27.46 24.69
C ILE A 323 26.62 27.61 23.60
N LYS A 324 26.48 28.83 23.12
CA LYS A 324 25.44 29.17 22.10
C LYS A 324 25.58 28.36 20.83
N GLU A 325 26.79 28.03 20.41
CA GLU A 325 27.05 27.25 19.20
C GLU A 325 26.60 25.80 19.35
N GLU A 326 26.95 25.12 20.46
CA GLU A 326 26.50 23.77 20.78
C GLU A 326 24.99 23.70 20.85
N ARG A 327 24.34 24.70 21.46
CA ARG A 327 22.87 24.76 21.50
C ARG A 327 22.26 24.92 20.11
N LYS A 328 22.85 25.74 19.22
CA LYS A 328 22.39 25.85 17.83
C LYS A 328 22.56 24.54 17.06
N ASN A 329 23.67 23.82 17.26
CA ASN A 329 23.91 22.53 16.67
C ASN A 329 22.90 21.51 17.17
N LEU A 330 22.54 21.51 18.45
CA LEU A 330 21.47 20.69 19.00
C LEU A 330 20.10 21.01 18.36
N VAL A 331 19.77 22.29 18.15
CA VAL A 331 18.55 22.69 17.43
C VAL A 331 18.54 22.12 16.02
N ASN A 332 19.62 22.30 15.26
CA ASN A 332 19.75 21.82 13.90
C ASN A 332 19.64 20.28 13.84
N LEU A 333 20.23 19.58 14.80
CA LEU A 333 20.13 18.12 14.92
C LEU A 333 18.70 17.68 15.15
N ILE A 334 17.97 18.28 16.09
CA ILE A 334 16.57 17.95 16.39
C ILE A 334 15.65 18.24 15.19
N LYS A 335 15.98 19.26 14.39
CA LYS A 335 15.24 19.64 13.17
C LYS A 335 15.64 18.84 11.93
N GLY A 336 16.71 18.03 11.98
CA GLY A 336 17.20 17.36 10.78
C GLY A 336 18.12 16.17 11.04
N ILE A 337 17.64 15.16 11.78
CA ILE A 337 18.38 13.91 11.95
C ILE A 337 18.44 13.18 10.61
N LYS A 338 19.65 12.88 10.16
CA LYS A 338 19.86 12.18 8.88
C LYS A 338 19.89 10.68 9.07
N LEU A 339 18.98 9.98 8.39
CA LEU A 339 18.94 8.53 8.28
C LEU A 339 19.37 8.14 6.87
N LYS A 340 20.48 7.43 6.74
CA LYS A 340 20.98 6.97 5.45
C LYS A 340 20.28 5.67 5.07
N VAL A 341 19.53 5.69 3.98
CA VAL A 341 18.83 4.52 3.45
C VAL A 341 19.84 3.45 3.01
N MET A 342 19.61 2.21 3.40
CA MET A 342 20.39 1.07 2.94
C MET A 342 19.71 0.43 1.74
N LYS A 343 18.43 0.02 1.91
CA LYS A 343 17.57 -0.57 0.88
C LYS A 343 16.13 -0.62 1.36
N LEU A 344 15.21 -0.89 0.47
CA LEU A 344 13.84 -1.30 0.81
C LEU A 344 13.81 -2.74 1.34
N ARG A 345 12.83 -3.07 2.17
CA ARG A 345 12.55 -4.47 2.49
C ARG A 345 12.05 -5.21 1.25
N PRO A 346 12.19 -6.54 1.20
CA PRO A 346 11.77 -7.34 0.05
C PRO A 346 10.31 -7.11 -0.38
N ILE A 347 10.03 -7.27 -1.67
CA ILE A 347 8.70 -7.06 -2.25
C ILE A 347 7.64 -7.99 -1.65
N GLU A 348 8.04 -9.14 -1.15
CA GLU A 348 7.19 -10.10 -0.45
C GLU A 348 6.62 -9.56 0.87
N GLU A 349 7.29 -8.58 1.48
CA GLU A 349 6.87 -7.88 2.71
C GLU A 349 6.09 -6.60 2.41
N ALA A 350 6.05 -6.15 1.15
CA ALA A 350 5.34 -4.95 0.75
C ALA A 350 3.82 -5.12 0.91
N ILE A 351 3.13 -4.05 1.29
CA ILE A 351 1.66 -4.09 1.37
C ILE A 351 1.07 -4.21 -0.02
N VAL A 352 1.68 -3.55 -1.01
CA VAL A 352 1.23 -3.49 -2.41
C VAL A 352 2.43 -3.63 -3.34
N THR A 353 2.20 -4.24 -4.50
CA THR A 353 3.13 -4.24 -5.63
C THR A 353 2.93 -2.96 -6.44
N SER A 354 3.99 -2.22 -6.73
CA SER A 354 4.02 -1.20 -7.78
C SER A 354 4.56 -1.83 -9.06
N GLY A 355 4.00 -1.47 -10.20
CA GLY A 355 4.23 -2.17 -11.47
C GLY A 355 3.18 -3.25 -11.72
N GLY A 356 3.07 -3.69 -12.96
CA GLY A 356 2.06 -4.65 -13.41
C GLY A 356 1.92 -4.64 -14.93
N VAL A 357 0.76 -5.04 -15.43
CA VAL A 357 0.42 -4.91 -16.84
C VAL A 357 0.33 -3.43 -17.20
N ASP A 358 1.07 -3.02 -18.24
CA ASP A 358 1.16 -1.63 -18.66
C ASP A 358 -0.23 -1.05 -18.97
N THR A 359 -0.58 0.04 -18.31
CA THR A 359 -1.87 0.72 -18.48
C THR A 359 -2.11 1.24 -19.89
N LEU A 360 -1.05 1.49 -20.68
CA LEU A 360 -1.15 1.89 -22.08
C LEU A 360 -1.76 0.80 -22.97
N GLU A 361 -1.68 -0.47 -22.55
CA GLU A 361 -2.18 -1.63 -23.30
C GLU A 361 -3.57 -2.09 -22.81
N ILE A 362 -4.18 -1.35 -21.87
CA ILE A 362 -5.52 -1.58 -21.35
C ILE A 362 -6.41 -0.38 -21.68
N ASP A 363 -7.64 -0.64 -22.09
CA ASP A 363 -8.64 0.41 -22.24
C ASP A 363 -9.18 0.84 -20.86
N PRO A 364 -8.94 2.09 -20.42
CA PRO A 364 -9.35 2.56 -19.10
C PRO A 364 -10.86 2.64 -18.91
N SER A 365 -11.64 2.68 -20.00
CA SER A 365 -13.11 2.78 -19.92
C SER A 365 -13.82 1.43 -19.79
N THR A 366 -13.11 0.32 -20.09
CA THR A 366 -13.67 -1.02 -20.13
C THR A 366 -12.83 -2.07 -19.42
N MET A 367 -11.60 -1.76 -19.04
CA MET A 367 -10.57 -2.67 -18.54
C MET A 367 -10.17 -3.76 -19.55
N LYS A 368 -10.54 -3.65 -20.82
CA LYS A 368 -10.19 -4.60 -21.88
C LYS A 368 -8.76 -4.47 -22.32
N SER A 369 -8.13 -5.60 -22.61
CA SER A 369 -6.86 -5.64 -23.34
C SER A 369 -7.03 -5.03 -24.73
N LYS A 370 -6.07 -4.19 -25.14
CA LYS A 370 -5.96 -3.67 -26.52
C LYS A 370 -5.26 -4.67 -27.45
N ILE A 371 -4.66 -5.73 -26.87
CA ILE A 371 -3.90 -6.75 -27.62
C ILE A 371 -4.73 -8.01 -27.85
N ILE A 372 -5.45 -8.48 -26.81
CA ILE A 372 -6.23 -9.71 -26.82
C ILE A 372 -7.71 -9.35 -26.67
N SER A 373 -8.50 -9.58 -27.71
CA SER A 373 -9.86 -9.06 -27.82
C SER A 373 -10.89 -9.66 -26.83
N ASN A 374 -10.61 -10.83 -26.24
CA ASN A 374 -11.48 -11.48 -25.25
C ASN A 374 -10.85 -11.55 -23.85
N LEU A 375 -10.05 -10.54 -23.50
CA LEU A 375 -9.38 -10.45 -22.21
C LEU A 375 -9.61 -9.10 -21.56
N SER A 376 -9.85 -9.10 -20.24
CA SER A 376 -9.80 -7.93 -19.37
C SER A 376 -8.87 -8.17 -18.18
N PHE A 377 -8.46 -7.07 -17.55
CA PHE A 377 -7.66 -7.07 -16.33
C PHE A 377 -8.41 -6.37 -15.20
N ALA A 378 -8.18 -6.79 -13.94
CA ALA A 378 -8.77 -6.14 -12.78
C ALA A 378 -7.86 -6.23 -11.54
N GLY A 379 -7.80 -5.15 -10.76
CA GLY A 379 -7.05 -5.07 -9.51
C GLY A 379 -5.54 -4.93 -9.70
N GLU A 380 -4.78 -5.35 -8.71
CA GLU A 380 -3.34 -5.13 -8.54
C GLU A 380 -2.44 -5.85 -9.60
N VAL A 381 -3.02 -6.61 -10.52
CA VAL A 381 -2.30 -7.13 -11.69
C VAL A 381 -1.98 -6.03 -12.71
N ILE A 382 -2.76 -4.95 -12.70
CA ILE A 382 -2.56 -3.74 -13.50
C ILE A 382 -1.50 -2.87 -12.82
N ASP A 383 -0.70 -2.12 -13.57
CA ASP A 383 0.26 -1.15 -13.04
C ASP A 383 -0.44 0.06 -12.41
N VAL A 384 -1.09 -0.19 -11.27
CA VAL A 384 -1.76 0.83 -10.44
C VAL A 384 -1.54 0.50 -8.97
N ASP A 385 -1.12 1.48 -8.18
CA ASP A 385 -0.96 1.34 -6.74
C ASP A 385 -1.38 2.62 -6.01
N ALA A 386 -1.86 2.48 -4.79
CA ALA A 386 -2.29 3.60 -3.96
C ALA A 386 -1.72 3.50 -2.54
N PHE A 387 -1.69 4.62 -1.83
CA PHE A 387 -1.31 4.66 -0.43
C PHE A 387 -2.28 3.86 0.45
N THR A 388 -1.88 3.61 1.71
CA THR A 388 -2.77 3.04 2.71
C THR A 388 -3.95 3.96 2.98
N GLY A 389 -5.14 3.39 3.21
CA GLY A 389 -6.34 4.20 3.49
C GLY A 389 -7.64 3.64 2.96
N GLY A 390 -7.64 2.42 2.40
CA GLY A 390 -8.78 1.78 1.74
C GLY A 390 -8.75 1.90 0.21
N TYR A 391 -7.85 2.72 -0.32
CA TYR A 391 -7.79 3.03 -1.75
C TYR A 391 -7.50 1.81 -2.63
N ASN A 392 -6.54 0.94 -2.26
CA ASN A 392 -6.21 -0.25 -3.05
C ASN A 392 -7.36 -1.26 -3.13
N VAL A 393 -8.14 -1.40 -2.05
CA VAL A 393 -9.32 -2.28 -2.07
C VAL A 393 -10.42 -1.65 -2.93
N GLN A 394 -10.63 -0.33 -2.84
CA GLN A 394 -11.54 0.38 -3.72
C GLN A 394 -11.15 0.23 -5.19
N ILE A 395 -9.89 0.44 -5.54
CA ILE A 395 -9.38 0.23 -6.91
C ILE A 395 -9.68 -1.19 -7.39
N ALA A 396 -9.45 -2.19 -6.54
CA ALA A 396 -9.73 -3.58 -6.87
C ALA A 396 -11.23 -3.82 -7.15
N LEU A 397 -12.12 -3.27 -6.32
CA LEU A 397 -13.58 -3.39 -6.51
C LEU A 397 -14.04 -2.62 -7.76
N SER A 398 -13.57 -1.38 -7.96
CA SER A 398 -13.98 -0.54 -9.08
C SER A 398 -13.51 -1.10 -10.43
N THR A 399 -12.26 -1.53 -10.52
CA THR A 399 -11.73 -2.16 -11.75
C THR A 399 -12.37 -3.52 -12.01
N GLY A 400 -12.67 -4.29 -10.95
CA GLY A 400 -13.40 -5.55 -11.05
C GLY A 400 -14.82 -5.34 -11.56
N PHE A 401 -15.54 -4.35 -11.02
CA PHE A 401 -16.88 -3.97 -11.49
C PHE A 401 -16.85 -3.61 -12.98
N LEU A 402 -15.93 -2.72 -13.38
CA LEU A 402 -15.84 -2.26 -14.75
C LEU A 402 -15.44 -3.38 -15.72
N ALA A 403 -14.50 -4.25 -15.36
CA ALA A 403 -14.12 -5.41 -16.16
C ALA A 403 -15.29 -6.39 -16.35
N GLY A 404 -16.04 -6.69 -15.28
CA GLY A 404 -17.21 -7.57 -15.33
C GLY A 404 -18.38 -6.99 -16.13
N SER A 405 -18.57 -5.66 -16.08
CA SER A 405 -19.62 -4.97 -16.83
C SER A 405 -19.44 -5.04 -18.35
N ASN A 406 -18.20 -5.22 -18.82
CA ASN A 406 -17.82 -5.15 -20.23
C ASN A 406 -17.47 -6.51 -20.86
N THR A 407 -17.91 -7.62 -20.30
CA THR A 407 -17.67 -8.99 -20.81
C THR A 407 -18.49 -9.36 -22.04
#